data_ecff8c81e618451ea4153bbbaf5c1585
#
_entry.id   ecff8c81e618451ea4153bbbaf5c1585
#
_cell.length_a   1.000
_cell.length_b   1.000
_cell.length_c   1.000
_cell.angle_alpha   90.00
_cell.angle_beta   90.00
_cell.angle_gamma   90.00
#
_symmetry.space_group_name_H-M   'P 1'
#
loop_
_entity.id
_entity.type
_entity.pdbx_description
1 polymer ?
#
loop_
_entity_poly.entity_id
_entity_poly.type
_entity_poly.pdbx_seq_one_letter_code
_entity_poly.pdbx_strand_id
1 'polypeptide(L)'
;LIGAYASLRTCLTVHSNNGSYEFQNGGNKIGWDNLDTMTDLMQSHCTWGGVIKTYYAGTYNAEAENEGSGKFGFLPDQEGAWTGIRRAWIFINNVDRVPDMTDEEKKVRKGEARMIIALQMHEMLRHFGGVPILDDYATPENEMTADYSRKTVRQCVDFIVNMCEQAAKELPWTVADADNGRMTAAGALALKARVLQLAARPLFNASTPYLQAQEPTAANKASVKEDPGLMTWLGSYKQENWQAVADACEDFFKKNTENGDAYRMVMPQTNDAEGYRQAFSTCYADRESPEIIIHTGRAIPTYSNTYHRFYFG
;
A
#
# COMPACT_ATOMS: atom_id res chain seq x y z
N LEU A 1 -2.82 -18.67 -0.24
CA LEU A 1 -3.21 -17.35 -0.74
C LEU A 1 -4.02 -16.55 0.29
N ILE A 2 -5.06 -17.13 0.91
CA ILE A 2 -5.89 -16.45 1.94
C ILE A 2 -5.03 -15.84 3.04
N GLY A 3 -4.04 -16.58 3.57
CA GLY A 3 -3.12 -16.06 4.57
C GLY A 3 -2.22 -14.91 4.08
N ALA A 4 -1.98 -14.78 2.78
CA ALA A 4 -1.30 -13.63 2.20
C ALA A 4 -2.24 -12.42 2.12
N TYR A 5 -3.48 -12.60 1.67
CA TYR A 5 -4.51 -11.55 1.73
C TYR A 5 -4.73 -11.03 3.16
N ALA A 6 -4.78 -11.93 4.15
CA ALA A 6 -4.96 -11.54 5.56
C ALA A 6 -3.83 -10.68 6.12
N SER A 7 -2.68 -10.62 5.45
CA SER A 7 -1.58 -9.71 5.81
C SER A 7 -1.75 -8.30 5.26
N LEU A 8 -2.63 -8.11 4.27
CA LEU A 8 -2.94 -6.79 3.75
C LEU A 8 -3.71 -6.02 4.82
N ARG A 9 -3.03 -5.10 5.42
CA ARG A 9 -3.63 -4.13 6.32
C ARG A 9 -3.83 -2.86 5.52
N THR A 10 -4.94 -2.21 5.78
CA THR A 10 -5.08 -0.86 5.30
C THR A 10 -4.02 -0.03 6.01
N CYS A 11 -3.12 0.51 5.28
CA CYS A 11 -2.06 1.42 5.72
C CYS A 11 -2.58 2.70 6.34
N LEU A 12 -3.82 2.93 6.23
CA LEU A 12 -4.52 3.90 7.05
C LEU A 12 -4.44 3.35 8.47
N THR A 13 -4.01 4.18 9.34
CA THR A 13 -4.03 4.08 10.78
C THR A 13 -5.43 3.74 11.25
N VAL A 14 -5.85 2.54 10.95
CA VAL A 14 -7.12 2.06 11.45
C VAL A 14 -6.89 1.63 12.87
N HIS A 15 -7.43 2.41 13.72
CA HIS A 15 -7.48 2.11 15.11
C HIS A 15 -8.33 0.87 15.35
N SER A 16 -7.74 -0.18 15.88
CA SER A 16 -8.46 -1.27 16.50
C SER A 16 -8.15 -1.29 17.98
N ASN A 17 -9.10 -0.88 18.75
CA ASN A 17 -8.90 -0.77 20.16
C ASN A 17 -9.21 -2.03 20.94
N ASN A 18 -9.82 -2.97 20.38
CA ASN A 18 -10.31 -4.10 21.17
C ASN A 18 -9.47 -5.35 21.06
N GLY A 19 -8.16 -5.22 20.96
CA GLY A 19 -7.21 -6.27 21.31
C GLY A 19 -7.44 -7.69 20.79
N SER A 20 -8.55 -7.95 20.18
CA SER A 20 -9.03 -9.30 19.97
C SER A 20 -8.91 -9.79 18.54
N TYR A 21 -8.53 -8.96 17.59
CA TYR A 21 -8.47 -9.40 16.20
C TYR A 21 -7.34 -8.76 15.44
N GLU A 22 -6.72 -9.51 14.64
CA GLU A 22 -5.85 -9.36 13.46
C GLU A 22 -5.07 -8.05 13.25
N PHE A 23 -5.46 -6.97 13.91
CA PHE A 23 -4.76 -5.68 14.01
C PHE A 23 -4.05 -5.49 15.35
N GLN A 24 -3.76 -6.56 16.05
CA GLN A 24 -3.22 -6.52 17.41
C GLN A 24 -1.93 -5.72 17.53
N ASN A 25 -1.16 -5.69 16.47
CA ASN A 25 0.15 -5.06 16.50
C ASN A 25 0.15 -3.63 15.97
N GLY A 26 -0.90 -3.21 15.26
CA GLY A 26 -1.07 -1.83 14.80
C GLY A 26 -1.91 -0.98 15.75
N GLY A 27 -2.25 -1.50 16.92
CA GLY A 27 -3.12 -0.82 17.87
C GLY A 27 -2.62 0.56 18.26
N ASN A 28 -3.54 1.53 18.26
CA ASN A 28 -3.31 2.90 18.69
C ASN A 28 -2.34 3.73 17.84
N LYS A 29 -2.15 3.43 16.58
CA LYS A 29 -1.56 4.42 15.69
C LYS A 29 -2.40 5.69 15.77
N ILE A 30 -1.73 6.83 15.90
CA ILE A 30 -2.34 8.14 16.09
C ILE A 30 -3.26 8.26 17.34
N GLY A 31 -3.26 7.28 18.25
CA GLY A 31 -3.94 7.38 19.52
C GLY A 31 -5.44 7.67 19.43
N TRP A 32 -6.19 6.90 18.67
CA TRP A 32 -7.63 7.02 18.42
C TRP A 32 -8.05 8.07 17.38
N ASP A 33 -7.13 8.75 16.79
CA ASP A 33 -7.39 9.69 15.71
C ASP A 33 -7.29 9.03 14.33
N ASN A 34 -7.66 9.77 13.29
CA ASN A 34 -7.41 9.40 11.90
C ASN A 34 -6.34 10.34 11.28
N LEU A 35 -5.86 10.02 10.09
CA LEU A 35 -4.84 10.84 9.42
C LEU A 35 -5.29 12.26 9.08
N ASP A 36 -6.58 12.47 8.86
CA ASP A 36 -7.12 13.78 8.50
C ASP A 36 -6.96 14.77 9.66
N THR A 37 -6.85 14.30 10.91
CA THR A 37 -6.56 15.13 12.07
C THR A 37 -5.14 15.70 12.07
N MET A 38 -4.27 15.23 11.18
CA MET A 38 -2.94 15.80 10.96
C MET A 38 -2.92 16.82 9.80
N THR A 39 -4.07 17.15 9.26
CA THR A 39 -4.25 18.11 8.16
C THR A 39 -5.16 19.26 8.59
N ASP A 40 -5.41 20.17 7.68
CA ASP A 40 -6.35 21.28 7.87
C ASP A 40 -7.83 20.90 7.69
N LEU A 41 -8.09 19.62 7.31
CA LEU A 41 -9.45 19.12 7.07
C LEU A 41 -10.19 18.76 8.35
N MET A 42 -9.47 18.35 9.40
CA MET A 42 -10.06 17.86 10.65
C MET A 42 -9.19 18.19 11.85
N GLN A 43 -9.81 18.42 12.99
CA GLN A 43 -9.13 18.60 14.28
C GLN A 43 -9.44 17.43 15.22
N SER A 44 -8.43 16.90 15.89
CA SER A 44 -8.63 15.89 16.93
C SER A 44 -9.31 16.51 18.17
N HIS A 45 -10.24 15.74 18.74
CA HIS A 45 -10.83 16.03 20.05
C HIS A 45 -10.30 15.12 21.17
N CYS A 46 -9.46 14.15 20.79
CA CYS A 46 -8.95 13.15 21.73
C CYS A 46 -7.77 13.68 22.54
N THR A 47 -8.04 14.31 23.67
CA THR A 47 -6.99 14.89 24.53
C THR A 47 -5.98 13.87 25.06
N TRP A 48 -6.32 12.61 25.07
CA TRP A 48 -5.43 11.48 25.39
C TRP A 48 -4.70 10.92 24.17
N GLY A 49 -5.09 11.35 22.96
CA GLY A 49 -4.59 10.81 21.70
C GLY A 49 -3.21 11.33 21.33
N GLY A 50 -2.53 10.55 20.47
CA GLY A 50 -1.19 10.86 20.01
C GLY A 50 -1.11 12.12 19.17
N VAL A 51 -2.14 12.44 18.38
CA VAL A 51 -2.14 13.64 17.55
C VAL A 51 -2.06 14.90 18.41
N ILE A 52 -2.88 15.04 19.45
CA ILE A 52 -2.82 16.21 20.34
C ILE A 52 -1.52 16.23 21.13
N LYS A 53 -1.11 15.08 21.69
CA LYS A 53 0.04 15.01 22.59
C LYS A 53 1.38 15.15 21.89
N THR A 54 1.50 14.71 20.66
CA THR A 54 2.78 14.66 19.95
C THR A 54 2.79 15.54 18.71
N TYR A 55 1.81 15.39 17.82
CA TYR A 55 1.81 16.12 16.54
C TYR A 55 1.49 17.59 16.73
N TYR A 56 0.37 17.95 17.38
CA TYR A 56 0.01 19.34 17.65
C TYR A 56 0.97 20.03 18.62
N ALA A 57 1.55 19.27 19.54
CA ALA A 57 2.57 19.77 20.45
C ALA A 57 3.93 20.01 19.76
N GLY A 58 4.11 19.56 18.52
CA GLY A 58 5.38 19.65 17.79
C GLY A 58 6.52 18.80 18.36
N THR A 59 6.18 17.79 19.15
CA THR A 59 7.17 16.90 19.81
C THR A 59 7.38 15.59 19.06
N TYR A 60 6.62 15.36 17.98
CA TYR A 60 6.77 14.16 17.16
C TYR A 60 8.14 14.13 16.46
N ASN A 61 8.80 13.00 16.55
CA ASN A 61 10.04 12.72 15.83
C ASN A 61 10.16 11.20 15.58
N ALA A 62 11.08 10.81 14.69
CA ALA A 62 11.24 9.42 14.30
C ALA A 62 11.72 8.49 15.45
N GLU A 63 12.41 9.04 16.44
CA GLU A 63 12.87 8.27 17.61
C GLU A 63 11.73 7.99 18.59
N ALA A 64 10.78 8.92 18.71
CA ALA A 64 9.60 8.79 19.57
C ALA A 64 8.49 7.93 18.97
N GLU A 65 8.67 7.43 17.75
CA GLU A 65 7.67 6.67 16.98
C GLU A 65 7.07 5.48 17.74
N ASN A 66 7.87 4.83 18.57
CA ASN A 66 7.48 3.65 19.34
C ASN A 66 7.03 3.96 20.78
N GLU A 67 7.04 5.21 21.18
CA GLU A 67 6.72 5.61 22.55
C GLU A 67 5.27 6.09 22.69
N GLY A 68 4.57 5.51 23.65
CA GLY A 68 3.23 5.95 24.03
C GLY A 68 2.11 5.63 23.03
N SER A 69 1.04 6.42 23.09
CA SER A 69 -0.19 6.25 22.31
C SER A 69 -0.16 6.92 20.93
N GLY A 70 0.98 7.34 20.45
CA GLY A 70 1.13 8.12 19.20
C GLY A 70 2.02 7.45 18.17
N LYS A 71 1.85 6.16 17.94
CA LYS A 71 2.62 5.43 16.91
C LYS A 71 2.09 5.79 15.53
N PHE A 72 2.83 6.59 14.80
CA PHE A 72 2.52 6.95 13.41
C PHE A 72 3.20 6.03 12.38
N GLY A 73 4.26 5.32 12.80
CA GLY A 73 5.10 4.53 11.92
C GLY A 73 4.49 3.23 11.46
N PHE A 74 5.02 2.80 10.35
CA PHE A 74 4.78 1.48 9.81
C PHE A 74 5.89 0.54 10.29
N LEU A 75 5.52 -0.51 11.00
CA LEU A 75 6.45 -1.51 11.49
C LEU A 75 6.26 -2.81 10.70
N PRO A 76 7.12 -3.12 9.71
CA PRO A 76 6.90 -4.22 8.76
C PRO A 76 6.66 -5.57 9.42
N ASP A 77 7.33 -5.85 10.53
CA ASP A 77 7.17 -7.11 11.27
C ASP A 77 5.82 -7.17 11.97
N GLN A 78 5.40 -6.08 12.61
CA GLN A 78 4.14 -6.01 13.33
C GLN A 78 2.94 -5.86 12.40
N GLU A 79 3.13 -5.18 11.27
CA GLU A 79 2.11 -5.00 10.23
C GLU A 79 1.97 -6.24 9.35
N GLY A 80 2.85 -7.21 9.49
CA GLY A 80 2.80 -8.45 8.72
C GLY A 80 3.25 -8.33 7.27
N ALA A 81 3.96 -7.26 6.89
CA ALA A 81 4.41 -7.05 5.52
C ALA A 81 5.32 -8.18 5.02
N TRP A 82 6.39 -8.48 5.74
CA TRP A 82 7.29 -9.58 5.39
C TRP A 82 6.61 -10.95 5.42
N THR A 83 5.71 -11.16 6.38
CA THR A 83 4.89 -12.38 6.44
C THR A 83 4.00 -12.51 5.21
N GLY A 84 3.39 -11.43 4.76
CA GLY A 84 2.56 -11.39 3.55
C GLY A 84 3.35 -11.71 2.29
N ILE A 85 4.50 -11.05 2.12
CA ILE A 85 5.42 -11.29 0.99
C ILE A 85 5.87 -12.74 0.97
N ARG A 86 6.31 -13.26 2.12
CA ARG A 86 6.72 -14.68 2.23
C ARG A 86 5.61 -15.65 1.84
N ARG A 87 4.38 -15.43 2.34
CA ARG A 87 3.23 -16.27 2.03
C ARG A 87 2.85 -16.20 0.55
N ALA A 88 2.98 -15.02 -0.05
CA ALA A 88 2.72 -14.84 -1.48
C ALA A 88 3.74 -15.61 -2.34
N TRP A 89 5.03 -15.53 -2.02
CA TRP A 89 6.07 -16.28 -2.69
C TRP A 89 5.91 -17.81 -2.52
N ILE A 90 5.63 -18.27 -1.31
CA ILE A 90 5.32 -19.70 -1.08
C ILE A 90 4.17 -20.14 -1.98
N PHE A 91 3.13 -19.33 -2.12
CA PHE A 91 2.01 -19.64 -2.98
C PHE A 91 2.42 -19.69 -4.45
N ILE A 92 3.11 -18.66 -4.96
CA ILE A 92 3.56 -18.57 -6.35
C ILE A 92 4.38 -19.82 -6.74
N ASN A 93 5.30 -20.23 -5.89
CA ASN A 93 6.22 -21.34 -6.18
C ASN A 93 5.59 -22.75 -6.03
N ASN A 94 4.42 -22.84 -5.43
CA ASN A 94 3.79 -24.15 -5.19
C ASN A 94 2.44 -24.34 -5.88
N VAL A 95 1.79 -23.28 -6.38
CA VAL A 95 0.44 -23.37 -6.94
C VAL A 95 0.35 -24.30 -8.16
N ASP A 96 1.42 -24.42 -8.94
CA ASP A 96 1.45 -25.30 -10.11
C ASP A 96 1.30 -26.78 -9.75
N ARG A 97 1.57 -27.16 -8.51
CA ARG A 97 1.44 -28.51 -7.97
C ARG A 97 0.02 -28.86 -7.53
N VAL A 98 -0.90 -27.89 -7.53
CA VAL A 98 -2.29 -28.08 -7.14
C VAL A 98 -3.03 -28.81 -8.27
N PRO A 99 -3.54 -30.05 -8.05
CA PRO A 99 -4.05 -30.88 -9.14
C PRO A 99 -5.46 -30.51 -9.59
N ASP A 100 -6.25 -29.86 -8.73
CA ASP A 100 -7.66 -29.54 -8.90
C ASP A 100 -7.92 -28.07 -9.28
N MET A 101 -6.87 -27.35 -9.70
CA MET A 101 -6.96 -26.03 -10.29
C MET A 101 -6.59 -26.06 -11.78
N THR A 102 -7.36 -25.36 -12.60
CA THR A 102 -7.01 -25.14 -14.01
C THR A 102 -5.80 -24.20 -14.14
N ASP A 103 -5.11 -24.25 -15.26
CA ASP A 103 -3.96 -23.38 -15.51
C ASP A 103 -4.34 -21.90 -15.49
N GLU A 104 -5.55 -21.54 -15.98
CA GLU A 104 -6.04 -20.16 -15.92
C GLU A 104 -6.31 -19.71 -14.47
N GLU A 105 -6.92 -20.58 -13.66
CA GLU A 105 -7.08 -20.27 -12.22
C GLU A 105 -5.73 -20.09 -11.53
N LYS A 106 -4.76 -20.98 -11.78
CA LYS A 106 -3.41 -20.85 -11.23
C LYS A 106 -2.77 -19.51 -11.61
N LYS A 107 -2.89 -19.12 -12.88
CA LYS A 107 -2.40 -17.86 -13.42
C LYS A 107 -3.03 -16.67 -12.69
N VAL A 108 -4.36 -16.63 -12.59
CA VAL A 108 -5.07 -15.55 -11.87
C VAL A 108 -4.63 -15.48 -10.40
N ARG A 109 -4.53 -16.62 -9.72
CA ARG A 109 -4.08 -16.64 -8.31
C ARG A 109 -2.62 -16.23 -8.12
N LYS A 110 -1.74 -16.48 -9.10
CA LYS A 110 -0.37 -15.93 -9.11
C LYS A 110 -0.40 -14.41 -9.24
N GLY A 111 -1.23 -13.86 -10.13
CA GLY A 111 -1.42 -12.42 -10.28
C GLY A 111 -1.88 -11.75 -8.97
N GLU A 112 -2.83 -12.36 -8.26
CA GLU A 112 -3.25 -11.89 -6.94
C GLU A 112 -2.08 -11.88 -5.94
N ALA A 113 -1.29 -12.92 -5.90
CA ALA A 113 -0.13 -13.01 -5.00
C ALA A 113 0.94 -11.95 -5.33
N ARG A 114 1.20 -11.67 -6.62
CA ARG A 114 2.09 -10.58 -7.05
C ARG A 114 1.59 -9.22 -6.61
N MET A 115 0.29 -8.98 -6.69
CA MET A 115 -0.32 -7.74 -6.20
C MET A 115 -0.13 -7.56 -4.70
N ILE A 116 -0.23 -8.63 -3.91
CA ILE A 116 0.04 -8.58 -2.47
C ILE A 116 1.50 -8.18 -2.20
N ILE A 117 2.45 -8.76 -2.93
CA ILE A 117 3.86 -8.38 -2.85
C ILE A 117 4.03 -6.90 -3.21
N ALA A 118 3.45 -6.46 -4.33
CA ALA A 118 3.55 -5.07 -4.80
C ALA A 118 2.99 -4.07 -3.79
N LEU A 119 1.83 -4.36 -3.19
CA LEU A 119 1.21 -3.51 -2.18
C LEU A 119 2.07 -3.40 -0.91
N GLN A 120 2.57 -4.52 -0.40
CA GLN A 120 3.43 -4.53 0.79
C GLN A 120 4.75 -3.79 0.53
N MET A 121 5.37 -4.02 -0.62
CA MET A 121 6.61 -3.32 -1.01
C MET A 121 6.37 -1.82 -1.21
N HIS A 122 5.23 -1.42 -1.78
CA HIS A 122 4.86 -0.01 -1.91
C HIS A 122 4.72 0.67 -0.54
N GLU A 123 4.11 0.01 0.43
CA GLU A 123 4.02 0.55 1.79
C GLU A 123 5.39 0.73 2.43
N MET A 124 6.25 -0.27 2.30
CA MET A 124 7.61 -0.17 2.83
C MET A 124 8.42 0.93 2.12
N LEU A 125 8.32 1.03 0.79
CA LEU A 125 8.97 2.10 0.02
C LEU A 125 8.51 3.49 0.48
N ARG A 126 7.21 3.65 0.75
CA ARG A 126 6.62 4.93 1.16
C ARG A 126 7.13 5.39 2.53
N HIS A 127 7.41 4.45 3.43
CA HIS A 127 7.87 4.75 4.79
C HIS A 127 9.39 4.81 4.95
N PHE A 128 10.12 3.98 4.20
CA PHE A 128 11.57 3.80 4.43
C PHE A 128 12.44 4.16 3.23
N GLY A 129 11.85 4.47 2.08
CA GLY A 129 12.62 4.54 0.84
C GLY A 129 13.05 3.15 0.38
N GLY A 130 14.33 2.99 0.05
CA GLY A 130 14.86 1.68 -0.33
C GLY A 130 14.78 0.65 0.79
N VAL A 131 14.34 -0.55 0.47
CA VAL A 131 14.19 -1.70 1.39
C VAL A 131 14.76 -2.96 0.75
N PRO A 132 15.00 -4.03 1.50
CA PRO A 132 15.39 -5.31 0.91
C PRO A 132 14.35 -5.80 -0.11
N ILE A 133 14.81 -6.35 -1.21
CA ILE A 133 13.98 -7.01 -2.21
C ILE A 133 14.25 -8.51 -2.09
N LEU A 134 13.19 -9.26 -1.79
CA LEU A 134 13.21 -10.71 -1.76
C LEU A 134 12.44 -11.20 -2.98
N ASP A 135 13.12 -11.91 -3.86
CA ASP A 135 12.58 -12.47 -5.10
C ASP A 135 12.08 -13.91 -4.92
N ASP A 136 12.22 -14.44 -3.71
CA ASP A 136 11.73 -15.74 -3.28
C ASP A 136 11.50 -15.75 -1.76
N TYR A 137 10.97 -16.84 -1.21
CA TYR A 137 10.84 -17.01 0.24
C TYR A 137 12.07 -17.71 0.83
N ALA A 138 12.41 -17.31 2.05
CA ALA A 138 13.51 -17.94 2.78
C ALA A 138 13.19 -19.39 3.14
N THR A 139 14.13 -20.28 2.82
CA THR A 139 14.17 -21.68 3.25
C THR A 139 15.47 -21.92 4.03
N PRO A 140 15.59 -23.00 4.83
CA PRO A 140 16.84 -23.29 5.51
C PRO A 140 18.05 -23.41 4.55
N GLU A 141 17.80 -23.78 3.28
CA GLU A 141 18.84 -23.97 2.29
C GLU A 141 19.33 -22.64 1.68
N ASN A 142 18.46 -21.64 1.51
CA ASN A 142 18.80 -20.37 0.85
C ASN A 142 18.92 -19.18 1.81
N GLU A 143 18.49 -19.31 3.06
CA GLU A 143 18.46 -18.20 4.03
C GLU A 143 19.84 -17.57 4.23
N MET A 144 20.89 -18.36 4.28
CA MET A 144 22.26 -17.88 4.49
C MET A 144 22.85 -17.18 3.26
N THR A 145 22.31 -17.43 2.07
CA THR A 145 22.79 -16.87 0.80
C THR A 145 21.93 -15.75 0.27
N ALA A 146 20.72 -15.56 0.82
CA ALA A 146 19.82 -14.49 0.42
C ALA A 146 20.40 -13.10 0.76
N ASP A 147 20.19 -12.17 -0.15
CA ASP A 147 20.63 -10.79 0.06
C ASP A 147 19.55 -9.94 0.75
N TYR A 148 19.68 -9.78 2.03
CA TYR A 148 18.80 -8.93 2.86
C TYR A 148 19.26 -7.47 2.92
N SER A 149 20.23 -7.05 2.09
CA SER A 149 20.66 -5.66 2.07
C SER A 149 19.58 -4.74 1.52
N ARG A 150 19.53 -3.52 2.04
CA ARG A 150 18.68 -2.46 1.48
C ARG A 150 19.05 -2.18 0.03
N LYS A 151 18.05 -1.99 -0.79
CA LYS A 151 18.17 -1.61 -2.19
C LYS A 151 17.92 -0.12 -2.36
N THR A 152 18.25 0.42 -3.52
CA THR A 152 17.94 1.82 -3.84
C THR A 152 16.45 2.02 -4.08
N VAL A 153 15.98 3.26 -3.97
CA VAL A 153 14.59 3.62 -4.35
C VAL A 153 14.28 3.17 -5.77
N ARG A 154 15.24 3.37 -6.72
CA ARG A 154 15.04 2.96 -8.11
C ARG A 154 14.78 1.45 -8.22
N GLN A 155 15.62 0.64 -7.61
CA GLN A 155 15.45 -0.82 -7.64
C GLN A 155 14.11 -1.25 -7.04
N CYS A 156 13.68 -0.62 -5.94
CA CYS A 156 12.38 -0.92 -5.33
C CYS A 156 11.21 -0.52 -6.24
N VAL A 157 11.26 0.66 -6.86
CA VAL A 157 10.24 1.12 -7.80
C VAL A 157 10.15 0.16 -8.99
N ASP A 158 11.29 -0.18 -9.60
CA ASP A 158 11.34 -1.07 -10.76
C ASP A 158 10.82 -2.48 -10.42
N PHE A 159 11.13 -2.99 -9.23
CA PHE A 159 10.59 -4.26 -8.75
C PHE A 159 9.06 -4.21 -8.59
N ILE A 160 8.52 -3.17 -7.93
CA ILE A 160 7.07 -3.03 -7.72
C ILE A 160 6.35 -2.88 -9.06
N VAL A 161 6.87 -2.05 -9.96
CA VAL A 161 6.32 -1.85 -11.31
C VAL A 161 6.28 -3.17 -12.07
N ASN A 162 7.36 -3.95 -12.04
CA ASN A 162 7.41 -5.27 -12.68
C ASN A 162 6.37 -6.23 -12.09
N MET A 163 6.18 -6.26 -10.76
CA MET A 163 5.13 -7.06 -10.13
C MET A 163 3.73 -6.64 -10.62
N CYS A 164 3.46 -5.34 -10.72
CA CYS A 164 2.20 -4.82 -11.23
C CYS A 164 1.98 -5.19 -12.70
N GLU A 165 2.99 -5.09 -13.54
CA GLU A 165 2.90 -5.42 -14.98
C GLU A 165 2.67 -6.91 -15.22
N GLN A 166 3.31 -7.77 -14.43
CA GLN A 166 3.05 -9.21 -14.49
C GLN A 166 1.64 -9.52 -14.01
N ALA A 167 1.22 -8.96 -12.88
CA ALA A 167 -0.12 -9.14 -12.34
C ALA A 167 -1.20 -8.67 -13.32
N ALA A 168 -1.00 -7.53 -14.01
CA ALA A 168 -1.95 -7.02 -15.00
C ALA A 168 -2.16 -7.96 -16.20
N LYS A 169 -1.17 -8.81 -16.52
CA LYS A 169 -1.29 -9.82 -17.59
C LYS A 169 -1.95 -11.12 -17.10
N GLU A 170 -1.98 -11.33 -15.81
CA GLU A 170 -2.47 -12.55 -15.17
C GLU A 170 -3.89 -12.40 -14.64
N LEU A 171 -4.32 -11.18 -14.33
CA LEU A 171 -5.59 -10.88 -13.68
C LEU A 171 -6.68 -10.47 -14.68
N PRO A 172 -7.95 -10.71 -14.37
CA PRO A 172 -9.06 -10.12 -15.10
C PRO A 172 -9.17 -8.61 -14.83
N TRP A 173 -9.79 -7.86 -15.76
CA TRP A 173 -9.99 -6.42 -15.60
C TRP A 173 -10.93 -6.09 -14.44
N THR A 174 -12.02 -6.85 -14.33
CA THR A 174 -12.99 -6.82 -13.22
C THR A 174 -13.22 -8.24 -12.71
N VAL A 175 -13.81 -8.36 -11.54
CA VAL A 175 -14.23 -9.64 -10.95
C VAL A 175 -15.75 -9.69 -10.80
N ALA A 176 -16.30 -10.88 -10.70
CA ALA A 176 -17.72 -11.07 -10.40
C ALA A 176 -18.02 -10.66 -8.95
N ASP A 177 -19.30 -10.33 -8.66
CA ASP A 177 -19.74 -9.88 -7.33
C ASP A 177 -19.36 -10.86 -6.20
N ALA A 178 -19.40 -12.15 -6.49
CA ALA A 178 -19.01 -13.19 -5.52
C ALA A 178 -17.50 -13.14 -5.16
N ASP A 179 -16.68 -12.57 -6.04
CA ASP A 179 -15.24 -12.39 -5.87
C ASP A 179 -14.86 -10.93 -5.55
N ASN A 180 -15.83 -10.09 -5.21
CA ASN A 180 -15.58 -8.69 -4.87
C ASN A 180 -14.56 -8.58 -3.72
N GLY A 181 -13.55 -7.73 -3.90
CA GLY A 181 -12.41 -7.60 -3.01
C GLY A 181 -11.17 -8.37 -3.45
N ARG A 182 -11.23 -9.16 -4.52
CA ARG A 182 -10.03 -9.76 -5.14
C ARG A 182 -9.30 -8.76 -6.01
N MET A 183 -8.02 -9.02 -6.21
CA MET A 183 -7.15 -8.19 -7.04
C MET A 183 -7.55 -8.28 -8.51
N THR A 184 -7.43 -7.16 -9.23
CA THR A 184 -7.77 -7.00 -10.64
C THR A 184 -6.60 -6.42 -11.44
N ALA A 185 -6.62 -6.58 -12.76
CA ALA A 185 -5.66 -5.96 -13.66
C ALA A 185 -5.74 -4.43 -13.58
N ALA A 186 -6.94 -3.89 -13.43
CA ALA A 186 -7.14 -2.45 -13.20
C ALA A 186 -6.44 -1.99 -11.92
N GLY A 187 -6.58 -2.75 -10.82
CA GLY A 187 -5.87 -2.49 -9.58
C GLY A 187 -4.36 -2.51 -9.74
N ALA A 188 -3.84 -3.44 -10.56
CA ALA A 188 -2.41 -3.54 -10.82
C ALA A 188 -1.87 -2.31 -11.59
N LEU A 189 -2.57 -1.86 -12.61
CA LEU A 189 -2.16 -0.66 -13.37
C LEU A 189 -2.33 0.63 -12.56
N ALA A 190 -3.38 0.73 -11.75
CA ALA A 190 -3.57 1.86 -10.85
C ALA A 190 -2.45 1.93 -9.79
N LEU A 191 -2.05 0.79 -9.23
CA LEU A 191 -0.92 0.73 -8.29
C LEU A 191 0.40 1.11 -8.98
N LYS A 192 0.65 0.64 -10.20
CA LYS A 192 1.81 1.05 -11.02
C LYS A 192 1.87 2.56 -11.15
N ALA A 193 0.80 3.21 -11.57
CA ALA A 193 0.73 4.67 -11.71
C ALA A 193 1.00 5.38 -10.38
N ARG A 194 0.45 4.87 -9.29
CA ARG A 194 0.64 5.43 -7.93
C ARG A 194 2.08 5.32 -7.44
N VAL A 195 2.75 4.20 -7.69
CA VAL A 195 4.16 3.99 -7.34
C VAL A 195 5.06 4.92 -8.13
N LEU A 196 4.84 5.04 -9.44
CA LEU A 196 5.58 5.96 -10.30
C LEU A 196 5.37 7.41 -9.87
N GLN A 197 4.12 7.79 -9.53
CA GLN A 197 3.82 9.13 -9.03
C GLN A 197 4.54 9.41 -7.71
N LEU A 198 4.57 8.46 -6.78
CA LEU A 198 5.32 8.61 -5.54
C LEU A 198 6.80 8.86 -5.82
N ALA A 199 7.40 8.09 -6.73
CA ALA A 199 8.81 8.20 -7.10
C ALA A 199 9.13 9.50 -7.86
N ALA A 200 8.18 10.02 -8.65
CA ALA A 200 8.36 11.26 -9.42
C ALA A 200 8.29 12.53 -8.56
N ARG A 201 7.78 12.45 -7.34
CA ARG A 201 7.66 13.61 -6.43
C ARG A 201 9.01 14.15 -5.99
N PRO A 202 9.11 15.44 -5.61
CA PRO A 202 10.36 16.08 -5.20
C PRO A 202 11.08 15.39 -4.03
N LEU A 203 10.38 14.62 -3.21
CA LEU A 203 11.00 13.84 -2.14
C LEU A 203 12.07 12.87 -2.67
N PHE A 204 11.81 12.22 -3.81
CA PHE A 204 12.73 11.27 -4.44
C PHE A 204 13.38 11.83 -5.71
N ASN A 205 12.63 12.60 -6.50
CA ASN A 205 13.03 13.12 -7.81
C ASN A 205 13.35 14.62 -7.73
N ALA A 206 14.45 14.93 -7.09
CA ALA A 206 14.95 16.30 -6.95
C ALA A 206 16.39 16.42 -7.47
N SER A 207 16.85 17.63 -7.74
CA SER A 207 18.24 17.89 -8.14
C SER A 207 19.25 17.61 -7.03
N THR A 208 18.79 17.74 -5.77
CA THR A 208 19.56 17.42 -4.56
C THR A 208 18.69 16.62 -3.60
N PRO A 209 19.26 15.72 -2.80
CA PRO A 209 18.47 14.95 -1.84
C PRO A 209 17.85 15.88 -0.78
N TYR A 210 16.65 15.54 -0.33
CA TYR A 210 15.95 16.27 0.73
C TYR A 210 16.72 16.23 2.06
N LEU A 211 17.31 15.08 2.37
CA LEU A 211 18.19 14.90 3.52
C LEU A 211 19.54 14.37 3.04
N GLN A 212 20.61 14.86 3.64
CA GLN A 212 21.92 14.29 3.42
C GLN A 212 21.98 12.87 3.96
N ALA A 213 22.47 11.95 3.15
CA ALA A 213 22.69 10.59 3.59
C ALA A 213 23.70 10.56 4.75
N GLN A 214 23.40 9.74 5.75
CA GLN A 214 24.34 9.45 6.81
C GLN A 214 25.09 8.16 6.48
N GLU A 215 26.38 8.16 6.77
CA GLU A 215 27.17 6.96 6.63
C GLU A 215 26.65 5.85 7.53
N PRO A 216 26.59 4.60 7.04
CA PRO A 216 26.15 3.48 7.86
C PRO A 216 27.04 3.31 9.08
N THR A 217 26.42 3.13 10.23
CA THR A 217 27.14 2.76 11.45
C THR A 217 27.74 1.36 11.34
N ALA A 218 28.70 1.02 12.20
CA ALA A 218 29.29 -0.31 12.21
C ALA A 218 28.24 -1.43 12.39
N ALA A 219 27.15 -1.15 13.11
CA ALA A 219 26.09 -2.11 13.38
C ALA A 219 25.23 -2.44 12.15
N ASN A 220 25.03 -1.46 11.25
CA ASN A 220 24.17 -1.61 10.06
C ASN A 220 24.91 -1.62 8.73
N LYS A 221 26.23 -1.52 8.74
CA LYS A 221 27.07 -1.47 7.55
C LYS A 221 26.87 -2.68 6.63
N ALA A 222 26.66 -3.86 7.18
CA ALA A 222 26.42 -5.09 6.43
C ALA A 222 25.08 -5.08 5.68
N SER A 223 24.09 -4.29 6.13
CA SER A 223 22.79 -4.16 5.49
C SER A 223 22.73 -3.09 4.40
N VAL A 224 23.83 -2.37 4.18
CA VAL A 224 23.92 -1.27 3.21
C VAL A 224 25.07 -1.55 2.26
N LYS A 225 24.75 -2.12 1.09
CA LYS A 225 25.74 -2.44 0.05
C LYS A 225 25.76 -1.40 -1.07
N GLU A 226 24.72 -0.60 -1.18
CA GLU A 226 24.54 0.46 -2.18
C GLU A 226 24.89 1.83 -1.58
N ASP A 227 24.95 2.86 -2.42
CA ASP A 227 25.09 4.25 -1.95
C ASP A 227 23.91 4.61 -1.02
N PRO A 228 24.16 4.96 0.25
CA PRO A 228 23.10 5.32 1.19
C PRO A 228 22.20 6.45 0.71
N GLY A 229 22.73 7.40 -0.08
CA GLY A 229 21.97 8.50 -0.66
C GLY A 229 20.87 8.02 -1.60
N LEU A 230 21.12 6.96 -2.36
CA LEU A 230 20.15 6.41 -3.31
C LEU A 230 19.04 5.58 -2.65
N MET A 231 19.09 5.38 -1.34
CA MET A 231 18.02 4.72 -0.59
C MET A 231 16.84 5.64 -0.30
N THR A 232 17.02 6.96 -0.42
CA THR A 232 15.98 7.97 -0.20
C THR A 232 15.87 8.99 -1.33
N TRP A 233 16.66 8.82 -2.40
CA TRP A 233 16.73 9.73 -3.52
C TRP A 233 17.05 9.00 -4.81
N LEU A 234 16.58 9.51 -5.96
CA LEU A 234 16.81 8.92 -7.28
C LEU A 234 18.13 9.36 -7.95
N GLY A 235 18.98 10.10 -7.25
CA GLY A 235 20.28 10.55 -7.74
C GLY A 235 20.25 11.88 -8.49
N SER A 236 19.13 12.26 -9.07
CA SER A 236 18.94 13.55 -9.75
C SER A 236 17.47 13.77 -10.10
N TYR A 237 17.09 15.02 -10.38
CA TYR A 237 15.81 15.31 -11.04
C TYR A 237 15.83 14.80 -12.49
N LYS A 238 14.78 14.08 -12.87
CA LYS A 238 14.51 13.63 -14.23
C LYS A 238 13.04 13.83 -14.58
N GLN A 239 12.79 14.56 -15.67
CA GLN A 239 11.44 14.79 -16.18
C GLN A 239 10.80 13.50 -16.67
N GLU A 240 11.60 12.55 -17.12
CA GLU A 240 11.15 11.23 -17.60
C GLU A 240 10.40 10.44 -16.52
N ASN A 241 10.67 10.70 -15.23
CA ASN A 241 9.90 10.10 -14.14
C ASN A 241 8.43 10.58 -14.15
N TRP A 242 8.18 11.84 -14.47
CA TRP A 242 6.83 12.36 -14.64
C TRP A 242 6.17 11.89 -15.93
N GLN A 243 6.96 11.74 -17.01
CA GLN A 243 6.45 11.16 -18.25
C GLN A 243 5.98 9.72 -18.01
N ALA A 244 6.75 8.91 -17.28
CA ALA A 244 6.35 7.55 -16.94
C ALA A 244 5.03 7.48 -16.13
N VAL A 245 4.73 8.49 -15.30
CA VAL A 245 3.43 8.60 -14.63
C VAL A 245 2.31 8.84 -15.64
N ALA A 246 2.51 9.81 -16.55
CA ALA A 246 1.51 10.13 -17.59
C ALA A 246 1.23 8.89 -18.46
N ASP A 247 2.28 8.23 -18.96
CA ASP A 247 2.17 7.03 -19.78
C ASP A 247 1.41 5.90 -19.05
N ALA A 248 1.67 5.71 -17.73
CA ALA A 248 0.97 4.71 -16.94
C ALA A 248 -0.52 5.04 -16.74
N CYS A 249 -0.86 6.32 -16.59
CA CYS A 249 -2.25 6.77 -16.51
C CYS A 249 -2.96 6.59 -17.86
N GLU A 250 -2.32 6.95 -18.96
CA GLU A 250 -2.86 6.76 -20.31
C GLU A 250 -3.11 5.29 -20.62
N ASP A 251 -2.17 4.40 -20.27
CA ASP A 251 -2.32 2.95 -20.42
C ASP A 251 -3.53 2.43 -19.62
N PHE A 252 -3.72 2.91 -18.39
CA PHE A 252 -4.88 2.57 -17.58
C PHE A 252 -6.18 3.00 -18.27
N PHE A 253 -6.29 4.26 -18.69
CA PHE A 253 -7.52 4.77 -19.33
C PHE A 253 -7.82 4.07 -20.66
N LYS A 254 -6.80 3.83 -21.48
CA LYS A 254 -6.96 3.07 -22.71
C LYS A 254 -7.53 1.68 -22.43
N LYS A 255 -6.94 0.96 -21.50
CA LYS A 255 -7.41 -0.39 -21.11
C LYS A 255 -8.79 -0.36 -20.47
N ASN A 256 -9.11 0.68 -19.71
CA ASN A 256 -10.43 0.85 -19.13
C ASN A 256 -11.49 1.01 -20.24
N THR A 257 -11.22 1.82 -21.26
CA THR A 257 -12.13 1.96 -22.41
C THR A 257 -12.25 0.67 -23.21
N GLU A 258 -11.15 -0.07 -23.42
CA GLU A 258 -11.17 -1.40 -24.05
C GLU A 258 -12.04 -2.42 -23.29
N ASN A 259 -12.24 -2.20 -21.97
CA ASN A 259 -13.05 -3.01 -21.08
C ASN A 259 -14.39 -2.36 -20.67
N GLY A 260 -14.92 -1.47 -21.51
CA GLY A 260 -16.27 -0.89 -21.35
C GLY A 260 -16.39 0.17 -20.27
N ASP A 261 -15.31 0.89 -19.95
CA ASP A 261 -15.27 1.98 -18.97
C ASP A 261 -15.83 1.55 -17.59
N ALA A 262 -15.41 0.36 -17.15
CA ALA A 262 -15.86 -0.23 -15.89
C ALA A 262 -15.57 0.69 -14.69
N TYR A 263 -14.46 1.42 -14.74
CA TYR A 263 -14.06 2.38 -13.72
C TYR A 263 -14.27 3.81 -14.25
N ARG A 264 -15.02 4.62 -13.51
CA ARG A 264 -15.33 5.99 -13.89
C ARG A 264 -15.74 6.82 -12.68
N MET A 265 -15.64 8.12 -12.80
CA MET A 265 -16.15 9.05 -11.79
C MET A 265 -17.68 8.96 -11.69
N VAL A 266 -18.20 9.04 -10.48
CA VAL A 266 -19.64 9.20 -10.23
C VAL A 266 -20.00 10.64 -10.56
N MET A 267 -20.74 10.83 -11.66
CA MET A 267 -21.15 12.14 -12.13
C MET A 267 -22.47 12.58 -11.46
N PRO A 268 -22.64 13.88 -11.17
CA PRO A 268 -23.88 14.40 -10.62
C PRO A 268 -25.03 14.24 -11.63
N GLN A 269 -26.22 13.93 -11.15
CA GLN A 269 -27.43 13.85 -11.99
C GLN A 269 -27.95 15.23 -12.39
N THR A 270 -27.73 16.24 -11.53
CA THR A 270 -28.06 17.64 -11.79
C THR A 270 -26.81 18.49 -11.61
N ASN A 271 -26.67 19.53 -12.45
CA ASN A 271 -25.52 20.44 -12.41
C ASN A 271 -25.74 21.55 -11.38
N ASP A 272 -25.93 21.16 -10.12
CA ASP A 272 -26.09 22.06 -8.99
C ASP A 272 -25.38 21.51 -7.74
N ALA A 273 -25.33 22.31 -6.67
CA ALA A 273 -24.63 21.94 -5.46
C ALA A 273 -25.16 20.65 -4.82
N GLU A 274 -26.45 20.40 -4.89
CA GLU A 274 -27.07 19.18 -4.36
C GLU A 274 -26.68 17.95 -5.19
N GLY A 275 -26.71 18.05 -6.52
CA GLY A 275 -26.28 16.97 -7.40
C GLY A 275 -24.83 16.58 -7.17
N TYR A 276 -23.93 17.54 -7.03
CA TYR A 276 -22.51 17.28 -6.69
C TYR A 276 -22.34 16.66 -5.30
N ARG A 277 -23.09 17.14 -4.30
CA ARG A 277 -23.07 16.58 -2.95
C ARG A 277 -23.53 15.13 -2.94
N GLN A 278 -24.60 14.81 -3.68
CA GLN A 278 -25.10 13.44 -3.81
C GLN A 278 -24.11 12.54 -4.53
N ALA A 279 -23.51 12.97 -5.63
CA ALA A 279 -22.48 12.22 -6.35
C ALA A 279 -21.29 11.91 -5.44
N PHE A 280 -20.80 12.88 -4.69
CA PHE A 280 -19.73 12.70 -3.71
C PHE A 280 -20.11 11.72 -2.60
N SER A 281 -21.31 11.85 -2.05
CA SER A 281 -21.81 10.91 -1.02
C SER A 281 -21.92 9.48 -1.56
N THR A 282 -22.44 9.31 -2.78
CA THR A 282 -22.56 8.00 -3.43
C THR A 282 -21.19 7.36 -3.65
N CYS A 283 -20.22 8.13 -4.12
CA CYS A 283 -18.87 7.59 -4.37
C CYS A 283 -18.23 6.98 -3.10
N TYR A 284 -18.51 7.55 -1.94
CA TYR A 284 -18.00 7.06 -0.65
C TYR A 284 -18.85 5.98 0.02
N ALA A 285 -20.18 6.08 -0.10
CA ALA A 285 -21.10 5.22 0.63
C ALA A 285 -21.46 3.94 -0.14
N ASP A 286 -21.41 3.98 -1.47
CA ASP A 286 -21.74 2.84 -2.30
C ASP A 286 -20.56 1.87 -2.37
N ARG A 287 -20.78 0.65 -1.94
CA ARG A 287 -19.79 -0.43 -1.97
C ARG A 287 -19.44 -0.88 -3.39
N GLU A 288 -20.32 -0.63 -4.32
CA GLU A 288 -20.18 -0.95 -5.75
C GLU A 288 -19.84 0.29 -6.58
N SER A 289 -19.37 1.35 -5.92
CA SER A 289 -18.97 2.57 -6.61
C SER A 289 -17.97 2.28 -7.73
N PRO A 290 -18.22 2.76 -8.94
CA PRO A 290 -17.29 2.57 -10.07
C PRO A 290 -15.97 3.34 -9.90
N GLU A 291 -15.81 4.14 -8.85
CA GLU A 291 -14.54 4.79 -8.49
C GLU A 291 -13.61 3.88 -7.69
N ILE A 292 -14.11 2.76 -7.15
CA ILE A 292 -13.32 1.85 -6.34
C ILE A 292 -12.55 0.88 -7.24
N ILE A 293 -11.25 1.08 -7.36
CA ILE A 293 -10.38 0.24 -8.21
C ILE A 293 -9.78 -0.91 -7.41
N ILE A 294 -9.38 -0.67 -6.17
CA ILE A 294 -8.92 -1.72 -5.24
C ILE A 294 -9.85 -1.69 -4.04
N HIS A 295 -10.59 -2.76 -3.88
CA HIS A 295 -11.60 -2.88 -2.84
C HIS A 295 -11.07 -3.69 -1.66
N THR A 296 -11.17 -3.13 -0.47
CA THR A 296 -10.96 -3.85 0.78
C THR A 296 -12.30 -4.23 1.37
N GLY A 297 -12.84 -5.37 0.96
CA GLY A 297 -14.07 -5.90 1.55
C GLY A 297 -13.83 -6.36 2.98
N ARG A 298 -14.57 -5.80 3.92
CA ARG A 298 -14.67 -6.36 5.27
C ARG A 298 -15.99 -7.09 5.42
N ALA A 299 -15.94 -8.40 5.56
CA ALA A 299 -17.08 -9.12 6.09
C ALA A 299 -17.16 -8.80 7.60
N ILE A 300 -18.09 -7.94 7.98
CA ILE A 300 -18.32 -7.60 9.39
C ILE A 300 -19.70 -8.07 9.81
N PRO A 301 -19.83 -9.25 10.37
CA PRO A 301 -21.11 -9.63 10.96
C PRO A 301 -21.39 -9.00 12.33
N THR A 302 -20.39 -8.59 13.10
CA THR A 302 -20.59 -8.37 14.54
C THR A 302 -19.95 -7.13 15.17
N TYR A 303 -19.13 -6.38 14.44
CA TYR A 303 -18.36 -5.26 15.04
C TYR A 303 -18.58 -3.90 14.38
N SER A 304 -19.66 -3.75 13.63
CA SER A 304 -19.99 -2.53 12.89
C SER A 304 -20.14 -1.27 13.75
N ASN A 305 -20.55 -1.44 15.01
CA ASN A 305 -20.89 -0.31 15.86
C ASN A 305 -19.70 0.57 16.27
N THR A 306 -18.49 0.01 16.36
CA THR A 306 -17.33 0.78 16.80
C THR A 306 -16.81 1.69 15.68
N TYR A 307 -16.80 1.22 14.45
CA TYR A 307 -16.38 2.03 13.29
C TYR A 307 -17.39 3.13 12.96
N HIS A 308 -18.69 2.84 12.99
CA HIS A 308 -19.72 3.84 12.79
C HIS A 308 -19.69 4.96 13.83
N ARG A 309 -19.37 4.65 15.07
CA ARG A 309 -19.25 5.66 16.13
C ARG A 309 -18.08 6.62 15.92
N PHE A 310 -16.96 6.17 15.32
CA PHE A 310 -15.77 7.01 15.15
C PHE A 310 -15.73 7.78 13.84
N TYR A 311 -16.41 7.30 12.79
CA TYR A 311 -16.35 7.93 11.47
C TYR A 311 -17.64 8.64 11.05
N PHE A 312 -18.76 8.36 11.70
CA PHE A 312 -20.08 8.88 11.34
C PHE A 312 -20.94 9.27 12.55
N GLY A 313 -20.38 9.33 13.74
CA GLY A 313 -21.08 9.63 14.99
C GLY A 313 -21.25 11.10 15.27
#